data_6c569c9c868690d9b1cd87170d4452a2
#
_entry.id   6c569c9c868690d9b1cd87170d4452a2
#
_cell.length_a   1.000
_cell.length_b   1.000
_cell.length_c   1.000
_cell.angle_alpha   90.00
_cell.angle_beta   90.00
_cell.angle_gamma   90.00
#
_symmetry.space_group_name_H-M   'P 1'
#
loop_
_entity.id
_entity.type
_entity.pdbx_description
1 polymer ?
#
loop_
_entity_poly.entity_id
_entity_poly.type
_entity_poly.pdbx_seq_one_letter_code
_entity_poly.pdbx_strand_id
1 'polypeptide(L)'
;NKTNPVLISVVTYTNDAYTHQGWFTEDLNYFILGDEIDELNFGFNTRNIVFDFTDLDNPQLSFEYSGPTSATDHNGYVDGDKFYLANYKAGMRVIDISDIANGNMTETGYFDVFINGNSAGYDGAWNVYPYFESGNILISSLKYSSPDYVPGFYLVKSSTLSVDDNSLSNFSLYPNPSIN
;
A
#
# COMPACT_ATOMS: atom_id res chain seq x y z
N ASN A 1 28.03 -9.24 0.74
CA ASN A 1 29.12 -8.28 1.02
C ASN A 1 28.78 -6.93 0.38
N LYS A 2 28.38 -5.92 1.20
CA LYS A 2 27.96 -4.60 0.72
C LYS A 2 29.09 -3.81 0.03
N THR A 3 30.35 -4.19 0.21
CA THR A 3 31.50 -3.52 -0.43
C THR A 3 31.86 -4.13 -1.79
N ASN A 4 31.37 -5.29 -2.12
CA ASN A 4 31.55 -5.97 -3.40
C ASN A 4 30.29 -6.77 -3.73
N PRO A 5 29.20 -6.11 -4.18
CA PRO A 5 27.96 -6.77 -4.51
C PRO A 5 28.12 -7.65 -5.75
N VAL A 6 27.45 -8.78 -5.76
CA VAL A 6 27.37 -9.70 -6.89
C VAL A 6 25.90 -9.94 -7.19
N LEU A 7 25.53 -9.86 -8.46
CA LEU A 7 24.18 -10.21 -8.91
C LEU A 7 23.96 -11.71 -8.68
N ILE A 8 22.91 -12.07 -7.92
CA ILE A 8 22.52 -13.45 -7.66
C ILE A 8 21.47 -13.89 -8.68
N SER A 9 20.39 -13.14 -8.79
CA SER A 9 19.24 -13.49 -9.65
C SER A 9 18.52 -12.24 -10.15
N VAL A 10 17.66 -12.44 -11.12
CA VAL A 10 16.70 -11.44 -11.64
C VAL A 10 15.38 -12.13 -11.85
N VAL A 11 14.30 -11.51 -11.38
CA VAL A 11 12.93 -11.91 -11.68
C VAL A 11 12.21 -10.76 -12.38
N THR A 12 11.35 -11.07 -13.32
CA THR A 12 10.58 -10.11 -14.11
C THR A 12 9.09 -10.46 -14.06
N TYR A 13 8.26 -9.50 -14.42
CA TYR A 13 6.80 -9.66 -14.52
C TYR A 13 6.28 -9.02 -15.81
N THR A 14 5.03 -9.26 -16.15
CA THR A 14 4.37 -8.71 -17.34
C THR A 14 3.69 -7.39 -17.02
N ASN A 15 3.51 -6.55 -18.05
CA ASN A 15 2.86 -5.24 -17.93
C ASN A 15 3.57 -4.36 -16.89
N ASP A 16 4.90 -4.40 -16.90
CA ASP A 16 5.73 -3.50 -16.13
C ASP A 16 5.63 -2.09 -16.69
N ALA A 17 5.38 -1.13 -15.82
CA ALA A 17 5.28 0.29 -16.17
C ALA A 17 6.30 1.12 -15.40
N TYR A 18 6.27 1.05 -14.08
CA TYR A 18 7.23 1.70 -13.21
C TYR A 18 7.40 0.91 -11.91
N THR A 19 8.32 -0.05 -11.92
CA THR A 19 8.74 -0.77 -10.72
C THR A 19 9.22 0.22 -9.66
N HIS A 20 8.39 0.49 -8.66
CA HIS A 20 8.58 1.65 -7.80
C HIS A 20 9.12 1.28 -6.42
N GLN A 21 8.32 0.58 -5.62
CA GLN A 21 8.63 0.28 -4.23
C GLN A 21 8.08 -1.10 -3.85
N GLY A 22 8.71 -1.76 -2.91
CA GLY A 22 8.20 -3.00 -2.36
C GLY A 22 8.71 -3.26 -0.95
N TRP A 23 8.09 -4.21 -0.28
CA TRP A 23 8.42 -4.60 1.08
C TRP A 23 8.37 -6.11 1.25
N PHE A 24 9.29 -6.65 2.03
CA PHE A 24 9.27 -8.07 2.39
C PHE A 24 8.28 -8.36 3.51
N THR A 25 7.72 -9.58 3.51
CA THR A 25 7.14 -10.17 4.71
C THR A 25 8.18 -10.29 5.83
N GLU A 26 7.76 -10.40 7.09
CA GLU A 26 8.69 -10.44 8.23
C GLU A 26 9.62 -11.67 8.18
N ASP A 27 9.15 -12.78 7.61
CA ASP A 27 9.94 -14.00 7.39
C ASP A 27 10.88 -13.94 6.17
N LEU A 28 10.82 -12.82 5.41
CA LEU A 28 11.59 -12.55 4.20
C LEU A 28 11.34 -13.54 3.04
N ASN A 29 10.25 -14.29 3.08
CA ASN A 29 9.92 -15.28 2.06
C ASN A 29 9.19 -14.66 0.86
N TYR A 30 8.39 -13.62 1.08
CA TYR A 30 7.62 -12.95 0.02
C TYR A 30 7.97 -11.48 -0.06
N PHE A 31 8.04 -10.97 -1.29
CA PHE A 31 8.20 -9.55 -1.58
C PHE A 31 6.97 -9.02 -2.29
N ILE A 32 6.36 -7.99 -1.73
CA ILE A 32 5.17 -7.34 -2.29
C ILE A 32 5.64 -6.07 -2.98
N LEU A 33 5.50 -6.03 -4.30
CA LEU A 33 5.95 -4.95 -5.17
C LEU A 33 4.76 -4.09 -5.62
N GLY A 34 4.91 -2.77 -5.60
CA GLY A 34 4.05 -1.81 -6.29
C GLY A 34 4.66 -1.35 -7.62
N ASP A 35 3.83 -1.29 -8.67
CA ASP A 35 4.16 -0.70 -9.97
C ASP A 35 3.33 0.57 -10.16
N GLU A 36 3.89 1.71 -9.75
CA GLU A 36 3.15 2.97 -9.50
C GLU A 36 2.28 3.48 -10.66
N ILE A 37 2.58 3.14 -11.90
CA ILE A 37 1.85 3.73 -13.03
C ILE A 37 1.16 2.71 -13.95
N ASP A 38 1.03 1.48 -13.51
CA ASP A 38 0.38 0.45 -14.33
C ASP A 38 -1.14 0.68 -14.46
N GLU A 39 -1.82 1.24 -13.44
CA GLU A 39 -3.23 1.63 -13.53
C GLU A 39 -3.44 2.70 -14.60
N LEU A 40 -2.50 3.65 -14.71
CA LEU A 40 -2.57 4.71 -15.73
C LEU A 40 -2.28 4.17 -17.14
N ASN A 41 -1.33 3.25 -17.26
CA ASN A 41 -0.88 2.75 -18.56
C ASN A 41 -1.76 1.64 -19.12
N PHE A 42 -2.30 0.77 -18.26
CA PHE A 42 -3.04 -0.41 -18.67
C PHE A 42 -4.50 -0.41 -18.23
N GLY A 43 -4.92 0.52 -17.35
CA GLY A 43 -6.28 0.62 -16.85
C GLY A 43 -6.63 -0.47 -15.83
N PHE A 44 -5.64 -0.98 -15.12
CA PHE A 44 -5.84 -1.94 -14.04
C PHE A 44 -6.52 -1.28 -12.83
N ASN A 45 -7.05 -2.10 -11.94
CA ASN A 45 -7.22 -1.71 -10.56
C ASN A 45 -5.85 -1.73 -9.88
N THR A 46 -5.72 -1.06 -8.72
CA THR A 46 -4.53 -1.13 -7.87
C THR A 46 -3.96 -2.55 -7.86
N ARG A 47 -2.71 -2.71 -8.27
CA ARG A 47 -2.08 -4.02 -8.45
C ARG A 47 -0.79 -4.11 -7.64
N ASN A 48 -0.68 -5.12 -6.79
CA ASN A 48 0.59 -5.46 -6.17
C ASN A 48 1.06 -6.84 -6.63
N ILE A 49 2.31 -6.92 -7.03
CA ILE A 49 2.93 -8.14 -7.55
C ILE A 49 3.67 -8.84 -6.42
N VAL A 50 3.36 -10.09 -6.17
CA VAL A 50 3.96 -10.88 -5.10
C VAL A 50 4.97 -11.87 -5.68
N PHE A 51 6.20 -11.77 -5.20
CA PHE A 51 7.28 -12.68 -5.55
C PHE A 51 7.61 -13.59 -4.37
N ASP A 52 7.88 -14.86 -4.67
CA ASP A 52 8.43 -15.84 -3.76
C ASP A 52 9.96 -15.77 -3.81
N PHE A 53 10.59 -15.46 -2.68
CA PHE A 53 12.02 -15.36 -2.46
C PHE A 53 12.56 -16.44 -1.50
N THR A 54 11.81 -17.51 -1.28
CA THR A 54 12.29 -18.66 -0.47
C THR A 54 13.58 -19.26 -1.03
N ASP A 55 13.80 -19.14 -2.35
CA ASP A 55 15.06 -19.44 -3.02
C ASP A 55 15.61 -18.16 -3.68
N LEU A 56 16.64 -17.55 -3.08
CA LEU A 56 17.25 -16.32 -3.59
C LEU A 56 17.99 -16.51 -4.92
N ASP A 57 18.41 -17.73 -5.25
CA ASP A 57 19.06 -18.02 -6.52
C ASP A 57 18.04 -18.18 -7.65
N ASN A 58 16.78 -18.43 -7.32
CA ASN A 58 15.71 -18.67 -8.28
C ASN A 58 14.35 -18.11 -7.82
N PRO A 59 14.22 -16.78 -7.57
CA PRO A 59 12.97 -16.18 -7.16
C PRO A 59 11.89 -16.34 -8.25
N GLN A 60 10.63 -16.48 -7.84
CA GLN A 60 9.52 -16.70 -8.73
C GLN A 60 8.42 -15.63 -8.53
N LEU A 61 7.73 -15.24 -9.61
CA LEU A 61 6.44 -14.57 -9.49
C LEU A 61 5.46 -15.57 -8.87
N SER A 62 4.86 -15.21 -7.73
CA SER A 62 3.89 -16.05 -7.03
C SER A 62 2.48 -15.77 -7.52
N PHE A 63 1.98 -14.55 -7.32
CA PHE A 63 0.66 -14.11 -7.77
C PHE A 63 0.58 -12.58 -7.82
N GLU A 64 -0.57 -12.08 -8.27
CA GLU A 64 -0.89 -10.65 -8.28
C GLU A 64 -2.13 -10.41 -7.42
N TYR A 65 -2.05 -9.43 -6.53
CA TYR A 65 -3.21 -8.89 -5.82
C TYR A 65 -3.84 -7.79 -6.66
N SER A 66 -5.16 -7.76 -6.75
CA SER A 66 -5.93 -6.68 -7.37
C SER A 66 -6.87 -6.05 -6.35
N GLY A 67 -6.69 -4.77 -6.10
CA GLY A 67 -7.51 -3.99 -5.19
C GLY A 67 -8.91 -3.67 -5.74
N PRO A 68 -9.81 -3.12 -4.91
CA PRO A 68 -11.19 -2.85 -5.30
C PRO A 68 -11.37 -1.58 -6.15
N THR A 69 -10.34 -0.72 -6.25
CA THR A 69 -10.39 0.56 -6.95
C THR A 69 -9.30 0.67 -8.00
N SER A 70 -9.43 1.60 -8.94
CA SER A 70 -8.42 1.90 -9.95
C SER A 70 -7.45 3.00 -9.52
N ALA A 71 -7.37 3.32 -8.22
CA ALA A 71 -6.43 4.31 -7.73
C ALA A 71 -5.00 3.79 -7.85
N THR A 72 -4.10 4.70 -8.22
CA THR A 72 -2.67 4.42 -8.33
C THR A 72 -2.08 4.09 -6.96
N ASP A 73 -1.32 3.00 -6.86
CA ASP A 73 -0.58 2.65 -5.67
C ASP A 73 0.74 3.42 -5.57
N HIS A 74 1.30 3.51 -4.36
CA HIS A 74 2.59 4.16 -4.16
C HIS A 74 3.46 3.34 -3.20
N ASN A 75 3.53 3.71 -1.93
CA ASN A 75 4.42 3.04 -0.97
C ASN A 75 3.63 2.08 -0.07
N GLY A 76 4.15 0.87 0.10
CA GLY A 76 3.57 -0.13 0.96
C GLY A 76 4.56 -0.68 1.99
N TYR A 77 4.07 -1.05 3.18
CA TYR A 77 4.88 -1.51 4.31
C TYR A 77 4.21 -2.67 5.02
N VAL A 78 4.98 -3.66 5.42
CA VAL A 78 4.50 -4.79 6.22
C VAL A 78 4.74 -4.53 7.69
N ASP A 79 3.74 -4.81 8.52
CA ASP A 79 3.82 -4.90 9.97
C ASP A 79 2.97 -6.09 10.44
N GLY A 80 3.62 -7.15 10.93
CA GLY A 80 3.01 -8.44 11.20
C GLY A 80 2.33 -9.04 9.95
N ASP A 81 1.08 -9.43 10.12
CA ASP A 81 0.25 -10.02 9.06
C ASP A 81 -0.51 -8.96 8.23
N LYS A 82 -0.06 -7.71 8.24
CA LYS A 82 -0.72 -6.62 7.50
C LYS A 82 0.24 -5.93 6.54
N PHE A 83 -0.26 -5.63 5.36
CA PHE A 83 0.38 -4.74 4.40
C PHE A 83 -0.39 -3.42 4.36
N TYR A 84 0.28 -2.34 4.70
CA TYR A 84 -0.25 -0.98 4.72
C TYR A 84 0.18 -0.26 3.44
N LEU A 85 -0.77 0.03 2.57
CA LEU A 85 -0.53 0.61 1.26
C LEU A 85 -1.02 2.06 1.21
N ALA A 86 -0.14 2.98 0.85
CA ALA A 86 -0.54 4.31 0.39
C ALA A 86 -1.02 4.18 -1.05
N ASN A 87 -2.30 4.46 -1.30
CA ASN A 87 -2.95 4.25 -2.57
C ASN A 87 -3.59 5.55 -3.06
N TYR A 88 -2.78 6.57 -3.19
CA TYR A 88 -3.12 7.94 -3.60
C TYR A 88 -4.58 8.32 -3.29
N LYS A 89 -5.45 8.43 -4.33
CA LYS A 89 -6.84 8.86 -4.19
C LYS A 89 -7.72 7.88 -3.41
N ALA A 90 -7.30 6.63 -3.27
CA ALA A 90 -8.01 5.66 -2.44
C ALA A 90 -7.54 5.67 -0.96
N GLY A 91 -6.62 6.57 -0.61
CA GLY A 91 -6.14 6.71 0.76
C GLY A 91 -5.19 5.61 1.21
N MET A 92 -5.15 5.34 2.51
CA MET A 92 -4.44 4.18 3.05
C MET A 92 -5.31 2.94 2.96
N ARG A 93 -4.73 1.83 2.50
CA ARG A 93 -5.37 0.50 2.49
C ARG A 93 -4.66 -0.42 3.47
N VAL A 94 -5.42 -1.26 4.16
CA VAL A 94 -4.89 -2.28 5.06
C VAL A 94 -5.29 -3.64 4.53
N ILE A 95 -4.29 -4.42 4.15
CA ILE A 95 -4.46 -5.69 3.46
C ILE A 95 -3.92 -6.80 4.36
N ASP A 96 -4.74 -7.79 4.65
CA ASP A 96 -4.34 -9.00 5.36
C ASP A 96 -3.47 -9.85 4.44
N ILE A 97 -2.29 -10.25 4.92
CA ILE A 97 -1.31 -11.07 4.22
C ILE A 97 -1.01 -12.38 4.97
N SER A 98 -1.81 -12.71 6.00
CA SER A 98 -1.59 -13.92 6.82
C SER A 98 -1.63 -15.22 6.01
N ASP A 99 -2.27 -15.21 4.85
CA ASP A 99 -2.39 -16.37 3.95
C ASP A 99 -1.67 -16.16 2.60
N ILE A 100 -0.65 -15.29 2.59
CA ILE A 100 0.11 -14.93 1.38
C ILE A 100 0.78 -16.14 0.71
N ALA A 101 1.20 -17.13 1.51
CA ALA A 101 1.80 -18.36 1.03
C ALA A 101 0.85 -19.22 0.16
N ASN A 102 -0.46 -19.06 0.33
CA ASN A 102 -1.49 -19.71 -0.48
C ASN A 102 -2.04 -18.80 -1.59
N GLY A 103 -1.40 -17.66 -1.84
CA GLY A 103 -1.80 -16.72 -2.87
C GLY A 103 -2.98 -15.83 -2.47
N ASN A 104 -3.23 -15.65 -1.18
CA ASN A 104 -4.36 -14.87 -0.70
C ASN A 104 -3.89 -13.58 -0.01
N MET A 105 -4.43 -12.45 -0.48
CA MET A 105 -4.37 -11.15 0.17
C MET A 105 -5.79 -10.57 0.20
N THR A 106 -6.20 -9.99 1.33
CA THR A 106 -7.56 -9.48 1.51
C THR A 106 -7.58 -8.11 2.15
N GLU A 107 -8.20 -7.12 1.52
CA GLU A 107 -8.39 -5.80 2.15
C GLU A 107 -9.29 -5.94 3.37
N THR A 108 -8.82 -5.46 4.52
CA THR A 108 -9.51 -5.54 5.82
C THR A 108 -9.88 -4.17 6.38
N GLY A 109 -9.41 -3.10 5.77
CA GLY A 109 -9.74 -1.74 6.17
C GLY A 109 -9.08 -0.69 5.30
N TYR A 110 -9.56 0.54 5.41
CA TYR A 110 -8.98 1.69 4.71
C TYR A 110 -9.26 2.99 5.46
N PHE A 111 -8.47 4.01 5.14
CA PHE A 111 -8.74 5.39 5.54
C PHE A 111 -8.52 6.31 4.36
N ASP A 112 -9.59 6.92 3.87
CA ASP A 112 -9.55 7.79 2.70
C ASP A 112 -9.20 9.23 3.11
N VAL A 113 -8.11 9.75 2.56
CA VAL A 113 -7.67 11.14 2.72
C VAL A 113 -8.10 12.04 1.56
N PHE A 114 -8.69 11.46 0.49
CA PHE A 114 -9.11 12.15 -0.73
C PHE A 114 -10.52 11.74 -1.13
N ILE A 115 -11.54 12.43 -0.61
CA ILE A 115 -12.95 12.04 -0.76
C ILE A 115 -13.55 12.25 -2.17
N ASN A 116 -12.77 12.76 -3.13
CA ASN A 116 -13.27 13.14 -4.46
C ASN A 116 -13.14 12.03 -5.52
N GLY A 117 -13.10 10.77 -5.09
CA GLY A 117 -13.08 9.59 -5.95
C GLY A 117 -11.75 8.82 -5.94
N ASN A 118 -11.81 7.59 -6.42
CA ASN A 118 -10.77 6.57 -6.32
C ASN A 118 -10.20 6.16 -7.69
N SER A 119 -10.14 7.08 -8.65
CA SER A 119 -9.54 6.84 -9.97
C SER A 119 -8.04 6.99 -9.94
N ALA A 120 -7.34 6.45 -10.94
CA ALA A 120 -5.91 6.64 -11.11
C ALA A 120 -5.50 8.13 -11.09
N GLY A 121 -4.32 8.40 -10.55
CA GLY A 121 -3.74 9.75 -10.41
C GLY A 121 -3.06 9.96 -9.06
N TYR A 122 -2.41 11.09 -8.88
CA TYR A 122 -1.39 11.33 -7.87
C TYR A 122 -1.81 12.26 -6.71
N ASP A 123 -3.09 12.55 -6.52
CA ASP A 123 -3.60 13.25 -5.34
C ASP A 123 -3.90 12.24 -4.23
N GLY A 124 -3.72 12.62 -2.95
CA GLY A 124 -4.08 11.77 -1.82
C GLY A 124 -2.92 11.15 -1.08
N ALA A 125 -3.04 9.91 -0.62
CA ALA A 125 -2.05 9.26 0.23
C ALA A 125 -0.74 8.97 -0.52
N TRP A 126 0.34 9.58 -0.04
CA TRP A 126 1.70 9.45 -0.57
C TRP A 126 2.50 8.38 0.15
N ASN A 127 2.39 8.34 1.49
CA ASN A 127 3.13 7.41 2.32
C ASN A 127 2.37 7.08 3.60
N VAL A 128 2.66 5.93 4.17
CA VAL A 128 2.13 5.47 5.45
C VAL A 128 3.27 5.03 6.36
N TYR A 129 3.12 5.22 7.67
CA TYR A 129 4.04 4.73 8.67
C TYR A 129 3.25 4.00 9.77
N PRO A 130 3.25 2.67 9.78
CA PRO A 130 2.44 1.88 10.71
C PRO A 130 3.15 1.50 12.03
N TYR A 131 4.43 1.84 12.20
CA TYR A 131 5.32 1.24 13.21
C TYR A 131 5.34 1.96 14.56
N PHE A 132 4.31 2.74 14.91
CA PHE A 132 4.24 3.28 16.27
C PHE A 132 3.81 2.20 17.27
N GLU A 133 4.53 2.06 18.39
CA GLU A 133 4.17 1.15 19.48
C GLU A 133 2.75 1.35 20.01
N SER A 134 2.20 2.55 19.85
CA SER A 134 0.82 2.89 20.21
C SER A 134 -0.25 2.28 19.30
N GLY A 135 0.15 1.66 18.18
CA GLY A 135 -0.76 1.21 17.13
C GLY A 135 -1.36 2.33 16.28
N ASN A 136 -0.86 3.57 16.44
CA ASN A 136 -1.25 4.66 15.56
C ASN A 136 -0.54 4.51 14.20
N ILE A 137 -1.17 5.06 13.16
CA ILE A 137 -0.62 5.05 11.80
C ILE A 137 -0.54 6.50 11.32
N LEU A 138 0.61 6.90 10.78
CA LEU A 138 0.77 8.21 10.16
C LEU A 138 0.62 8.07 8.64
N ILE A 139 -0.21 8.91 8.05
CA ILE A 139 -0.39 9.02 6.61
C ILE A 139 0.08 10.41 6.18
N SER A 140 0.99 10.49 5.23
CA SER A 140 1.28 11.74 4.53
C SER A 140 0.53 11.78 3.21
N SER A 141 0.08 12.96 2.80
CA SER A 141 -0.64 13.12 1.56
C SER A 141 -0.04 14.18 0.65
N LEU A 142 -0.24 14.01 -0.64
CA LEU A 142 0.24 14.89 -1.70
C LEU A 142 -0.93 15.52 -2.45
N LYS A 143 -0.77 16.77 -2.86
CA LYS A 143 -1.62 17.43 -3.86
C LYS A 143 -0.85 17.55 -5.17
N TYR A 144 -1.43 17.01 -6.24
CA TYR A 144 -0.85 17.08 -7.58
C TYR A 144 -1.72 17.92 -8.53
N SER A 145 -2.99 17.62 -8.67
CA SER A 145 -3.85 18.23 -9.67
C SER A 145 -5.19 18.76 -9.15
N SER A 146 -5.64 18.32 -8.00
CA SER A 146 -6.96 18.70 -7.45
C SER A 146 -6.89 20.05 -6.74
N PRO A 147 -7.47 21.14 -7.28
CA PRO A 147 -7.26 22.50 -6.76
C PRO A 147 -7.76 22.68 -5.32
N ASP A 148 -8.85 22.01 -4.97
CA ASP A 148 -9.53 22.16 -3.68
C ASP A 148 -9.05 21.14 -2.62
N TYR A 149 -8.16 20.21 -2.99
CA TYR A 149 -7.60 19.26 -2.04
C TYR A 149 -6.48 19.90 -1.22
N VAL A 150 -6.55 19.73 0.10
CA VAL A 150 -5.54 20.21 1.05
C VAL A 150 -4.74 19.01 1.56
N PRO A 151 -3.47 18.87 1.15
CA PRO A 151 -2.63 17.79 1.63
C PRO A 151 -2.19 18.04 3.08
N GLY A 152 -1.80 16.96 3.78
CA GLY A 152 -1.34 17.07 5.16
C GLY A 152 -0.83 15.75 5.72
N PHE A 153 -0.64 15.74 7.03
CA PHE A 153 -0.36 14.55 7.81
C PHE A 153 -1.61 14.16 8.60
N TYR A 154 -1.99 12.89 8.50
CA TYR A 154 -3.13 12.31 9.19
C TYR A 154 -2.60 11.27 10.18
N LEU A 155 -2.90 11.44 11.46
CA LEU A 155 -2.62 10.44 12.47
C LEU A 155 -3.92 9.71 12.77
N VAL A 156 -3.96 8.42 12.44
CA VAL A 156 -5.14 7.57 12.63
C VAL A 156 -4.87 6.46 13.62
N LYS A 157 -5.91 6.02 14.30
CA LYS A 157 -5.87 4.88 15.21
C LYS A 157 -7.00 3.92 14.82
N SER A 158 -6.65 2.66 14.63
CA SER A 158 -7.64 1.61 14.50
C SER A 158 -8.25 1.29 15.85
N SER A 159 -9.55 1.37 15.98
CA SER A 159 -10.27 0.90 17.17
C SER A 159 -10.66 -0.58 17.08
N THR A 160 -10.94 -1.07 15.88
CA THR A 160 -11.09 -2.46 15.45
C THR A 160 -11.15 -2.44 13.93
N LEU A 161 -10.23 -3.08 13.23
CA LEU A 161 -10.32 -3.29 11.80
C LEU A 161 -11.30 -4.45 11.56
N SER A 162 -12.60 -4.17 11.51
CA SER A 162 -13.59 -5.16 11.05
C SER A 162 -14.26 -4.65 9.79
N VAL A 163 -14.39 -5.54 8.81
CA VAL A 163 -14.93 -5.27 7.46
C VAL A 163 -16.46 -5.09 7.45
N ASP A 164 -17.13 -5.30 8.59
CA ASP A 164 -18.59 -5.41 8.66
C ASP A 164 -19.36 -4.07 8.65
N ASP A 165 -18.66 -2.94 8.58
CA ASP A 165 -19.34 -1.64 8.50
C ASP A 165 -18.66 -0.73 7.47
N ASN A 166 -19.35 -0.46 6.37
CA ASN A 166 -19.03 0.60 5.41
C ASN A 166 -19.13 2.02 6.03
N SER A 167 -19.04 2.14 7.34
CA SER A 167 -19.07 3.41 8.05
C SER A 167 -17.68 3.74 8.60
N LEU A 168 -17.24 4.96 8.37
CA LEU A 168 -16.04 5.58 8.96
C LEU A 168 -16.09 5.64 10.51
N SER A 169 -17.04 4.96 11.16
CA SER A 169 -17.27 5.02 12.60
C SER A 169 -16.15 4.41 13.45
N ASN A 170 -15.22 3.68 12.83
CA ASN A 170 -14.14 2.98 13.54
C ASN A 170 -12.79 3.71 13.49
N PHE A 171 -12.71 4.87 12.83
CA PHE A 171 -11.51 5.70 12.84
C PHE A 171 -11.76 6.99 13.64
N SER A 172 -10.91 7.25 14.61
CA SER A 172 -10.91 8.52 15.30
C SER A 172 -9.87 9.44 14.68
N LEU A 173 -10.33 10.54 14.06
CA LEU A 173 -9.46 11.65 13.69
C LEU A 173 -9.10 12.43 14.96
N TYR A 174 -7.81 12.57 15.26
CA TYR A 174 -7.38 13.60 16.18
C TYR A 174 -7.42 14.93 15.44
N PRO A 175 -8.20 15.92 15.91
CA PRO A 175 -8.29 17.19 15.21
C PRO A 175 -6.91 17.83 15.13
N ASN A 176 -6.58 18.33 13.94
CA ASN A 176 -5.41 19.18 13.75
C ASN A 176 -5.55 20.40 14.68
N PRO A 177 -4.62 20.68 15.61
CA PRO A 177 -4.72 21.80 16.54
C PRO A 177 -4.64 23.20 15.87
N SER A 178 -4.55 23.28 14.57
CA SER A 178 -4.42 24.53 13.82
C SER A 178 -5.72 25.08 13.21
N ILE A 179 -6.89 24.54 13.55
CA ILE A 179 -8.18 25.13 13.17
C ILE A 179 -8.82 25.75 14.42
N ASN A 180 -8.40 26.97 14.74
CA ASN A 180 -9.17 27.98 15.47
C ASN A 180 -9.58 29.06 14.49
#